data_b8c5b537223685f610cd6a5e0ef4aa07
#
_entry.id   b8c5b537223685f610cd6a5e0ef4aa07
#
_cell.length_a   1.000
_cell.length_b   1.000
_cell.length_c   1.000
_cell.angle_alpha   90.00
_cell.angle_beta   90.00
_cell.angle_gamma   90.00
#
_symmetry.space_group_name_H-M   'P 1'
#
loop_
_entity.id
_entity.type
_entity.pdbx_description
1 polymer ?
#
loop_
_entity_poly.entity_id
_entity_poly.type
_entity_poly.pdbx_seq_one_letter_code
_entity_poly.pdbx_strand_id
1 'polypeptide(L)'
;MKKGRVNAVYDQSYTEAHRTFPTGSTVLLVLIVLAQIALVIFGFSYQPKPQDVIHQYHVNVTPLDDGTLDITYSFVWEALDKSEELSWVEIGMANDNFAVYPESVSPNIDTYTKYSDEGYVTLDLDFKKPYVAGDLFEFSFKINQRDMLCQNASGYFYEFVPGWFNAIRVEQYKFTWSRKGKDDLVQTGSLDYGEYSSMYVQYGKEDFTGCKVCDYFPFDKDGAYNELEEEKAVAAAMCCLGAALLIIAEVYIVDSYVSYSRGRGFLSGYGYHVHTYGRSNPHYIRARDKYNEEHGHHSGGFRGGGGCACACACACAGGGRAGCSQKDTYES
;
A
#
# COMPACT_ATOMS: atom_id res chain seq x y z
N MET A 1 -51.40 -26.71 -54.61
CA MET A 1 -49.99 -27.13 -54.40
C MET A 1 -49.06 -26.09 -55.00
N LYS A 2 -48.59 -25.13 -54.25
CA LYS A 2 -47.42 -24.24 -54.49
C LYS A 2 -47.08 -23.47 -53.25
N LYS A 3 -46.46 -24.11 -52.27
CA LYS A 3 -46.00 -23.48 -50.99
C LYS A 3 -44.50 -23.63 -50.75
N GLY A 4 -43.71 -24.03 -51.72
CA GLY A 4 -42.34 -24.43 -51.49
C GLY A 4 -41.23 -23.52 -52.05
N ARG A 5 -41.53 -22.35 -52.64
CA ARG A 5 -40.48 -21.58 -53.36
C ARG A 5 -40.18 -20.18 -52.80
N VAL A 6 -40.87 -19.73 -51.76
CA VAL A 6 -40.66 -18.37 -51.25
C VAL A 6 -39.60 -18.33 -50.14
N ASN A 7 -39.32 -19.47 -49.49
CA ASN A 7 -38.38 -19.49 -48.36
C ASN A 7 -36.90 -19.59 -48.77
N ALA A 8 -36.56 -20.01 -49.97
CA ALA A 8 -35.17 -20.22 -50.38
C ALA A 8 -34.47 -18.94 -50.89
N VAL A 9 -35.25 -17.96 -51.35
CA VAL A 9 -34.68 -16.71 -51.87
C VAL A 9 -34.40 -15.69 -50.75
N TYR A 10 -35.09 -15.83 -49.63
CA TYR A 10 -34.91 -14.91 -48.51
C TYR A 10 -33.69 -15.24 -47.63
N ASP A 11 -33.24 -16.48 -47.65
CA ASP A 11 -32.12 -16.94 -46.82
C ASP A 11 -30.75 -16.61 -47.42
N GLN A 12 -30.64 -16.50 -48.73
CA GLN A 12 -29.36 -16.22 -49.42
C GLN A 12 -29.00 -14.72 -49.43
N SER A 13 -29.96 -13.82 -49.52
CA SER A 13 -29.67 -12.38 -49.48
C SER A 13 -29.33 -11.85 -48.10
N TYR A 14 -29.79 -12.56 -47.05
CA TYR A 14 -29.53 -12.17 -45.67
C TYR A 14 -28.13 -12.63 -45.18
N THR A 15 -27.58 -13.68 -45.77
CA THR A 15 -26.28 -14.22 -45.39
C THR A 15 -25.08 -13.52 -46.05
N GLU A 16 -25.27 -12.82 -47.18
CA GLU A 16 -24.16 -12.14 -47.85
C GLU A 16 -23.91 -10.70 -47.40
N ALA A 17 -24.91 -10.01 -46.85
CA ALA A 17 -24.80 -8.59 -46.52
C ALA A 17 -24.10 -8.29 -45.20
N HIS A 18 -23.78 -9.30 -44.35
CA HIS A 18 -23.29 -9.09 -42.98
C HIS A 18 -22.01 -9.87 -42.63
N ARG A 19 -21.15 -10.18 -43.59
CA ARG A 19 -19.91 -10.95 -43.35
C ARG A 19 -18.70 -10.11 -42.96
N THR A 20 -18.78 -8.81 -42.96
CA THR A 20 -17.63 -7.95 -42.59
C THR A 20 -17.85 -7.30 -41.27
N PHE A 21 -16.90 -7.48 -40.38
CA PHE A 21 -16.83 -6.76 -39.11
C PHE A 21 -16.81 -5.26 -39.42
N PRO A 22 -17.69 -4.41 -38.82
CA PRO A 22 -17.68 -2.99 -39.11
C PRO A 22 -16.27 -2.43 -38.80
N THR A 23 -15.72 -1.69 -39.76
CA THR A 23 -14.35 -1.15 -39.63
C THR A 23 -14.14 -0.37 -38.33
N GLY A 24 -15.19 0.34 -37.85
CA GLY A 24 -15.17 1.04 -36.58
C GLY A 24 -15.01 0.12 -35.36
N SER A 25 -15.67 -1.05 -35.35
CA SER A 25 -15.54 -2.03 -34.24
C SER A 25 -14.18 -2.71 -34.24
N THR A 26 -13.59 -2.96 -35.41
CA THR A 26 -12.23 -3.51 -35.52
C THR A 26 -11.21 -2.51 -34.96
N VAL A 27 -11.33 -1.24 -35.34
CA VAL A 27 -10.45 -0.18 -34.82
C VAL A 27 -10.59 -0.06 -33.28
N LEU A 28 -11.82 -0.10 -32.76
CA LEU A 28 -12.06 -0.05 -31.33
C LEU A 28 -11.40 -1.22 -30.60
N LEU A 29 -11.56 -2.45 -31.08
CA LEU A 29 -10.92 -3.63 -30.48
C LEU A 29 -9.39 -3.52 -30.47
N VAL A 30 -8.79 -3.07 -31.59
CA VAL A 30 -7.34 -2.85 -31.66
C VAL A 30 -6.89 -1.82 -30.62
N LEU A 31 -7.64 -0.72 -30.46
CA LEU A 31 -7.32 0.31 -29.46
C LEU A 31 -7.42 -0.23 -28.02
N ILE A 32 -8.42 -1.09 -27.74
CA ILE A 32 -8.57 -1.71 -26.41
C ILE A 32 -7.39 -2.66 -26.13
N VAL A 33 -6.99 -3.50 -27.10
CA VAL A 33 -5.82 -4.38 -26.96
C VAL A 33 -4.54 -3.58 -26.73
N LEU A 34 -4.34 -2.49 -27.45
CA LEU A 34 -3.18 -1.61 -27.24
C LEU A 34 -3.20 -0.96 -25.86
N ALA A 35 -4.37 -0.55 -25.36
CA ALA A 35 -4.52 -0.01 -24.02
C ALA A 35 -4.22 -1.06 -22.93
N GLN A 36 -4.65 -2.31 -23.12
CA GLN A 36 -4.32 -3.41 -22.20
C GLN A 36 -2.81 -3.65 -22.12
N ILE A 37 -2.16 -3.74 -23.28
CA ILE A 37 -0.70 -3.92 -23.36
C ILE A 37 0.00 -2.75 -22.64
N ALA A 38 -0.43 -1.51 -22.90
CA ALA A 38 0.13 -0.34 -22.26
C ALA A 38 -0.06 -0.35 -20.72
N LEU A 39 -1.25 -0.74 -20.23
CA LEU A 39 -1.51 -0.89 -18.79
C LEU A 39 -0.61 -1.93 -18.13
N VAL A 40 -0.46 -3.10 -18.76
CA VAL A 40 0.40 -4.17 -18.24
C VAL A 40 1.86 -3.70 -18.22
N ILE A 41 2.36 -3.12 -19.30
CA ILE A 41 3.74 -2.59 -19.34
C ILE A 41 3.91 -1.51 -18.27
N PHE A 42 2.97 -0.58 -18.11
CA PHE A 42 3.03 0.47 -17.10
C PHE A 42 3.09 -0.12 -15.69
N GLY A 43 2.18 -1.05 -15.36
CA GLY A 43 2.13 -1.66 -14.02
C GLY A 43 3.42 -2.38 -13.64
N PHE A 44 4.02 -3.13 -14.58
CA PHE A 44 5.30 -3.82 -14.31
C PHE A 44 6.53 -2.92 -14.41
N SER A 45 6.43 -1.77 -15.08
CA SER A 45 7.51 -0.80 -15.21
C SER A 45 7.47 0.30 -14.16
N TYR A 46 6.37 0.38 -13.39
CA TYR A 46 6.23 1.37 -12.34
C TYR A 46 7.31 1.16 -11.28
N GLN A 47 8.01 2.23 -10.96
CA GLN A 47 8.99 2.27 -9.89
C GLN A 47 8.61 3.45 -8.98
N PRO A 48 8.15 3.19 -7.76
CA PRO A 48 7.92 4.24 -6.79
C PRO A 48 9.26 4.94 -6.50
N LYS A 49 9.20 6.23 -6.29
CA LYS A 49 10.40 7.03 -6.00
C LYS A 49 10.51 7.19 -4.50
N PRO A 50 11.70 7.00 -3.93
CA PRO A 50 11.92 7.34 -2.54
C PRO A 50 11.67 8.83 -2.34
N GLN A 51 10.96 9.16 -1.28
CA GLN A 51 10.65 10.55 -0.93
C GLN A 51 11.80 11.21 -0.18
N ASP A 52 12.57 10.40 0.55
CA ASP A 52 13.67 10.86 1.39
C ASP A 52 14.80 9.82 1.44
N VAL A 53 15.96 10.26 1.94
CA VAL A 53 17.06 9.38 2.32
C VAL A 53 17.71 9.87 3.62
N ILE A 54 18.09 8.92 4.47
CA ILE A 54 18.85 9.21 5.68
C ILE A 54 20.31 8.84 5.42
N HIS A 55 21.17 9.86 5.29
CA HIS A 55 22.59 9.64 5.06
C HIS A 55 23.30 9.11 6.30
N GLN A 56 22.90 9.63 7.50
CA GLN A 56 23.45 9.16 8.77
C GLN A 56 22.33 9.02 9.81
N TYR A 57 22.32 7.90 10.48
CA TYR A 57 21.45 7.59 11.61
C TYR A 57 22.29 7.10 12.78
N HIS A 58 22.50 7.96 13.75
CA HIS A 58 23.28 7.61 14.95
C HIS A 58 22.36 7.51 16.17
N VAL A 59 22.50 6.40 16.90
CA VAL A 59 21.80 6.17 18.16
C VAL A 59 22.82 5.81 19.23
N ASN A 60 22.88 6.63 20.29
CA ASN A 60 23.76 6.37 21.43
C ASN A 60 22.90 6.04 22.65
N VAL A 61 23.06 4.84 23.19
CA VAL A 61 22.31 4.32 24.33
C VAL A 61 23.23 4.24 25.54
N THR A 62 22.81 4.83 26.64
CA THR A 62 23.51 4.79 27.93
C THR A 62 22.56 4.30 29.02
N PRO A 63 22.73 3.08 29.53
CA PRO A 63 21.94 2.60 30.68
C PRO A 63 22.30 3.37 31.95
N LEU A 64 21.29 3.72 32.70
CA LEU A 64 21.42 4.39 33.99
C LEU A 64 21.33 3.39 35.16
N ASP A 65 21.79 3.79 36.34
CA ASP A 65 21.84 2.92 37.54
C ASP A 65 20.43 2.51 38.01
N ASP A 66 19.38 3.23 37.64
CA ASP A 66 17.97 2.92 37.93
C ASP A 66 17.30 1.97 36.92
N GLY A 67 18.03 1.50 35.94
CA GLY A 67 17.53 0.60 34.86
C GLY A 67 16.84 1.32 33.73
N THR A 68 16.82 2.66 33.70
CA THR A 68 16.34 3.41 32.53
C THR A 68 17.45 3.62 31.49
N LEU A 69 17.10 4.04 30.29
CA LEU A 69 18.04 4.30 29.22
C LEU A 69 18.00 5.78 28.82
N ASP A 70 19.16 6.40 28.82
CA ASP A 70 19.36 7.66 28.11
C ASP A 70 19.72 7.35 26.65
N ILE A 71 18.89 7.83 25.72
CA ILE A 71 19.07 7.55 24.31
C ILE A 71 19.15 8.86 23.54
N THR A 72 20.24 9.03 22.79
CA THR A 72 20.42 10.18 21.89
C THR A 72 20.28 9.71 20.45
N TYR A 73 19.39 10.36 19.73
CA TYR A 73 19.16 10.16 18.30
C TYR A 73 19.76 11.34 17.53
N SER A 74 20.44 11.05 16.41
CA SER A 74 20.99 12.07 15.52
C SER A 74 20.85 11.63 14.08
N PHE A 75 20.37 12.53 13.23
CA PHE A 75 20.08 12.26 11.83
C PHE A 75 20.75 13.28 10.93
N VAL A 76 21.21 12.82 9.77
CA VAL A 76 21.50 13.63 8.59
C VAL A 76 20.52 13.16 7.51
N TRP A 77 19.60 14.02 7.12
CA TRP A 77 18.44 13.69 6.30
C TRP A 77 18.39 14.56 5.07
N GLU A 78 18.00 13.98 3.93
CA GLU A 78 17.78 14.71 2.67
C GLU A 78 16.36 14.45 2.18
N ALA A 79 15.62 15.52 1.91
CA ALA A 79 14.34 15.46 1.24
C ALA A 79 14.56 15.28 -0.27
N LEU A 80 13.91 14.30 -0.89
CA LEU A 80 14.07 13.98 -2.32
C LEU A 80 12.82 14.32 -3.14
N ASP A 81 11.65 14.37 -2.53
CA ASP A 81 10.41 14.63 -3.24
C ASP A 81 10.30 16.07 -3.71
N LYS A 82 10.01 16.24 -5.00
CA LYS A 82 9.83 17.54 -5.64
C LYS A 82 8.41 18.06 -5.60
N SER A 83 7.46 17.21 -5.28
CA SER A 83 6.03 17.53 -5.26
C SER A 83 5.58 18.02 -3.88
N GLU A 84 6.31 17.66 -2.83
CA GLU A 84 5.94 17.92 -1.44
C GLU A 84 7.10 18.44 -0.61
N GLU A 85 6.78 19.31 0.35
CA GLU A 85 7.75 19.87 1.28
C GLU A 85 7.72 19.06 2.59
N LEU A 86 8.89 18.68 3.11
CA LEU A 86 9.01 17.98 4.37
C LEU A 86 8.93 18.97 5.53
N SER A 87 7.81 18.99 6.25
CA SER A 87 7.57 19.88 7.39
C SER A 87 7.70 19.19 8.74
N TRP A 88 7.58 17.87 8.80
CA TRP A 88 7.71 17.09 10.03
C TRP A 88 8.17 15.64 9.75
N VAL A 89 8.64 14.99 10.78
CA VAL A 89 9.03 13.58 10.75
C VAL A 89 8.52 12.87 12.00
N GLU A 90 8.27 11.59 11.85
CA GLU A 90 7.82 10.71 12.91
C GLU A 90 8.90 9.66 13.21
N ILE A 91 9.35 9.60 14.47
CA ILE A 91 10.38 8.66 14.91
C ILE A 91 9.77 7.64 15.88
N GLY A 92 9.81 6.38 15.50
CA GLY A 92 9.30 5.28 16.31
C GLY A 92 10.06 5.11 17.63
N MET A 93 9.31 4.91 18.73
CA MET A 93 9.82 4.74 20.09
C MET A 93 9.54 3.34 20.62
N ALA A 94 10.39 2.88 21.54
CA ALA A 94 10.31 1.52 22.07
C ALA A 94 9.02 1.23 22.86
N ASN A 95 8.53 2.20 23.63
CA ASN A 95 7.26 2.18 24.34
C ASN A 95 6.86 3.61 24.72
N ASP A 96 5.68 3.78 25.28
CA ASP A 96 5.12 5.08 25.64
C ASP A 96 5.69 5.70 26.92
N ASN A 97 6.56 5.00 27.66
CA ASN A 97 7.14 5.49 28.90
C ASN A 97 8.52 6.14 28.68
N PHE A 98 8.53 7.23 27.93
CA PHE A 98 9.73 8.04 27.75
C PHE A 98 9.50 9.53 28.01
N ALA A 99 10.57 10.25 28.27
CA ALA A 99 10.58 11.69 28.44
C ALA A 99 11.68 12.31 27.56
N VAL A 100 11.34 13.34 26.79
CA VAL A 100 12.31 14.10 25.98
C VAL A 100 13.04 15.09 26.90
N TYR A 101 14.35 15.25 26.71
CA TYR A 101 15.14 16.33 27.32
C TYR A 101 15.02 17.59 26.43
N PRO A 102 14.26 18.63 26.82
CA PRO A 102 13.96 19.75 25.94
C PRO A 102 15.21 20.50 25.45
N GLU A 103 16.25 20.56 26.30
CA GLU A 103 17.52 21.20 26.00
C GLU A 103 18.37 20.47 24.96
N SER A 104 18.04 19.20 24.67
CA SER A 104 18.75 18.38 23.70
C SER A 104 18.14 18.41 22.31
N VAL A 105 16.96 19.02 22.19
CA VAL A 105 16.23 19.10 20.91
C VAL A 105 16.90 20.13 20.01
N SER A 106 17.17 19.74 18.77
CA SER A 106 17.82 20.59 17.78
C SER A 106 17.06 21.89 17.53
N PRO A 107 17.77 23.01 17.29
CA PRO A 107 17.16 24.34 17.16
C PRO A 107 16.22 24.51 15.96
N ASN A 108 16.32 23.66 14.94
CA ASN A 108 15.44 23.66 13.75
C ASN A 108 14.10 22.98 13.99
N ILE A 109 13.94 22.26 15.09
CA ILE A 109 12.66 21.69 15.53
C ILE A 109 11.87 22.81 16.22
N ASP A 110 10.59 22.97 15.85
CA ASP A 110 9.67 23.94 16.44
C ASP A 110 8.92 23.34 17.63
N THR A 111 8.26 22.21 17.38
CA THR A 111 7.52 21.47 18.39
C THR A 111 7.81 19.97 18.28
N TYR A 112 7.52 19.26 19.36
CA TYR A 112 7.51 17.81 19.36
C TYR A 112 6.30 17.29 20.14
N THR A 113 5.70 16.22 19.63
CA THR A 113 4.52 15.61 20.24
C THR A 113 4.73 14.11 20.36
N LYS A 114 4.39 13.56 21.51
CA LYS A 114 4.34 12.13 21.71
C LYS A 114 2.99 11.61 21.28
N TYR A 115 2.98 10.65 20.39
CA TYR A 115 1.80 9.91 19.97
C TYR A 115 1.87 8.47 20.50
N SER A 116 0.71 7.91 20.92
CA SER A 116 0.60 6.52 21.34
C SER A 116 -0.80 6.02 21.06
N ASP A 117 -0.92 4.98 20.21
CA ASP A 117 -2.18 4.33 19.88
C ASP A 117 -1.94 2.83 19.66
N GLU A 118 -2.73 1.99 20.33
CA GLU A 118 -2.75 0.51 20.21
C GLU A 118 -1.37 -0.19 20.15
N GLY A 119 -0.35 0.37 20.84
CA GLY A 119 1.02 -0.18 20.85
C GLY A 119 1.98 0.46 19.85
N TYR A 120 1.49 1.29 18.95
CA TYR A 120 2.29 2.15 18.10
C TYR A 120 2.66 3.43 18.87
N VAL A 121 3.94 3.69 19.02
CA VAL A 121 4.43 4.82 19.80
C VAL A 121 5.48 5.59 19.02
N THR A 122 5.26 6.89 18.87
CA THR A 122 6.17 7.76 18.13
C THR A 122 6.46 9.06 18.85
N LEU A 123 7.49 9.71 18.37
CA LEU A 123 7.80 11.10 18.64
C LEU A 123 7.74 11.85 17.30
N ASP A 124 6.74 12.69 17.17
CA ASP A 124 6.53 13.54 16.02
C ASP A 124 7.30 14.85 16.22
N LEU A 125 8.08 15.24 15.22
CA LEU A 125 8.96 16.40 15.27
C LEU A 125 8.58 17.37 14.15
N ASP A 126 8.02 18.52 14.49
CA ASP A 126 7.70 19.59 13.54
C ASP A 126 8.91 20.50 13.33
N PHE A 127 9.23 20.84 12.09
CA PHE A 127 10.32 21.73 11.78
C PHE A 127 9.85 23.20 11.68
N LYS A 128 10.68 24.14 12.11
CA LYS A 128 10.41 25.60 12.02
C LYS A 128 10.19 26.10 10.62
N LYS A 129 10.69 25.41 9.64
CA LYS A 129 10.50 25.67 8.22
C LYS A 129 10.50 24.35 7.46
N PRO A 130 9.71 24.24 6.41
CA PRO A 130 9.73 23.05 5.56
C PRO A 130 11.07 22.94 4.81
N TYR A 131 11.42 21.70 4.45
CA TYR A 131 12.56 21.36 3.60
C TYR A 131 12.05 20.92 2.23
N VAL A 132 12.71 21.38 1.17
CA VAL A 132 12.36 21.03 -0.21
C VAL A 132 13.35 20.01 -0.79
N ALA A 133 12.99 19.39 -1.89
CA ALA A 133 13.85 18.42 -2.56
C ALA A 133 15.27 18.90 -2.81
N GLY A 134 16.24 18.17 -2.33
CA GLY A 134 17.68 18.47 -2.35
C GLY A 134 18.17 19.20 -1.10
N ASP A 135 17.30 19.55 -0.16
CA ASP A 135 17.72 20.09 1.13
C ASP A 135 18.31 18.98 2.01
N LEU A 136 19.53 19.19 2.45
CA LEU A 136 20.21 18.39 3.45
C LEU A 136 20.11 19.07 4.81
N PHE A 137 19.64 18.39 5.82
CA PHE A 137 19.51 18.95 7.16
C PHE A 137 19.85 17.93 8.25
N GLU A 138 20.22 18.44 9.41
CA GLU A 138 20.59 17.67 10.57
C GLU A 138 19.64 17.98 11.72
N PHE A 139 19.27 16.98 12.48
CA PHE A 139 18.55 17.14 13.72
C PHE A 139 18.91 16.06 14.72
N SER A 140 18.72 16.38 15.98
CA SER A 140 18.97 15.44 17.09
C SER A 140 18.08 15.74 18.27
N PHE A 141 17.85 14.72 19.09
CA PHE A 141 17.17 14.84 20.37
C PHE A 141 17.61 13.72 21.31
N LYS A 142 17.40 13.92 22.59
CA LYS A 142 17.68 12.93 23.63
C LYS A 142 16.42 12.62 24.43
N ILE A 143 16.24 11.35 24.77
CA ILE A 143 15.14 10.88 25.61
C ILE A 143 15.68 10.08 26.80
N ASN A 144 14.92 10.05 27.90
CA ASN A 144 15.03 9.02 28.94
C ASN A 144 13.92 8.00 28.71
N GLN A 145 14.29 6.77 28.35
CA GLN A 145 13.39 5.66 28.06
C GLN A 145 13.31 4.73 29.26
N ARG A 146 12.11 4.39 29.67
CA ARG A 146 11.82 3.53 30.82
C ARG A 146 11.23 2.19 30.37
N ASP A 147 11.06 1.28 31.33
CA ASP A 147 10.41 -0.01 31.15
C ASP A 147 11.01 -0.85 29.99
N MET A 148 12.35 -0.86 29.92
CA MET A 148 13.11 -1.63 28.96
C MET A 148 13.96 -2.74 29.61
N LEU A 149 14.24 -2.64 30.91
CA LEU A 149 15.05 -3.60 31.65
C LEU A 149 14.27 -4.91 31.84
N CYS A 150 14.81 -6.00 31.34
CA CYS A 150 14.28 -7.34 31.51
C CYS A 150 15.21 -8.22 32.34
N GLN A 151 14.71 -9.35 32.83
CA GLN A 151 15.48 -10.31 33.61
C GLN A 151 15.33 -11.74 33.08
N ASN A 152 16.43 -12.49 33.13
CA ASN A 152 16.46 -13.92 32.82
C ASN A 152 17.27 -14.68 33.89
N ALA A 153 17.49 -15.98 33.70
CA ALA A 153 18.25 -16.80 34.63
C ALA A 153 19.70 -16.35 34.79
N SER A 154 20.30 -15.66 33.81
CA SER A 154 21.68 -15.20 33.79
C SER A 154 21.88 -13.81 34.39
N GLY A 155 20.82 -13.01 34.55
CA GLY A 155 20.86 -11.65 35.05
C GLY A 155 19.87 -10.74 34.39
N TYR A 156 20.25 -9.50 34.13
CA TYR A 156 19.44 -8.50 33.48
C TYR A 156 19.82 -8.37 32.01
N PHE A 157 18.90 -7.94 31.17
CA PHE A 157 19.19 -7.69 29.77
C PHE A 157 18.28 -6.59 29.20
N TYR A 158 18.76 -6.00 28.12
CA TYR A 158 17.97 -5.16 27.23
C TYR A 158 17.96 -5.77 25.84
N GLU A 159 16.82 -5.74 25.20
CA GLU A 159 16.68 -5.88 23.77
C GLU A 159 16.14 -4.57 23.22
N PHE A 160 16.87 -3.94 22.34
CA PHE A 160 16.53 -2.62 21.81
C PHE A 160 16.63 -2.63 20.30
N VAL A 161 15.54 -2.22 19.67
CA VAL A 161 15.48 -1.96 18.22
C VAL A 161 15.23 -0.47 18.06
N PRO A 162 16.19 0.31 17.55
CA PRO A 162 15.92 1.68 17.14
C PRO A 162 14.82 1.76 16.11
N GLY A 163 14.11 2.89 16.02
CA GLY A 163 13.08 3.08 15.01
C GLY A 163 13.59 2.76 13.60
N TRP A 164 12.78 2.08 12.80
CA TRP A 164 13.08 1.75 11.40
C TRP A 164 12.15 2.50 10.46
N PHE A 165 12.46 2.48 9.16
CA PHE A 165 11.75 3.25 8.15
C PHE A 165 11.30 2.33 7.02
N ASN A 166 10.00 2.24 6.77
CA ASN A 166 9.44 1.37 5.73
C ASN A 166 9.65 1.94 4.31
N ALA A 167 9.61 3.28 4.19
CA ALA A 167 9.71 4.00 2.92
C ALA A 167 11.04 4.76 2.72
N ILE A 168 11.95 4.72 3.69
CA ILE A 168 13.17 5.53 3.69
C ILE A 168 14.39 4.63 3.92
N ARG A 169 15.39 4.75 3.05
CA ARG A 169 16.66 4.03 3.18
C ARG A 169 17.61 4.80 4.09
N VAL A 170 18.35 4.07 4.94
CA VAL A 170 19.44 4.59 5.76
C VAL A 170 20.77 4.15 5.14
N GLU A 171 21.55 5.10 4.63
CA GLU A 171 22.84 4.80 3.99
C GLU A 171 23.92 4.36 4.98
N GLN A 172 23.93 5.01 6.14
CA GLN A 172 24.86 4.66 7.20
C GLN A 172 24.20 4.80 8.58
N TYR A 173 24.13 3.71 9.32
CA TYR A 173 23.80 3.78 10.73
C TYR A 173 25.01 3.49 11.61
N LYS A 174 24.99 4.08 12.81
CA LYS A 174 25.91 3.77 13.90
C LYS A 174 25.14 3.73 15.21
N PHE A 175 24.96 2.55 15.76
CA PHE A 175 24.35 2.33 17.06
C PHE A 175 25.41 2.01 18.08
N THR A 176 25.47 2.78 19.15
CA THR A 176 26.45 2.66 20.21
C THR A 176 25.74 2.39 21.53
N TRP A 177 26.12 1.36 22.23
CA TRP A 177 25.65 1.03 23.56
C TRP A 177 26.79 1.16 24.56
N SER A 178 26.72 2.17 25.42
CA SER A 178 27.74 2.38 26.46
C SER A 178 27.55 1.37 27.60
N ARG A 179 28.64 0.72 28.02
CA ARG A 179 28.63 -0.27 29.06
C ARG A 179 29.53 0.15 30.20
N LYS A 180 28.96 0.21 31.44
CA LYS A 180 29.72 0.58 32.64
C LYS A 180 30.92 -0.36 32.83
N GLY A 181 32.11 0.19 32.79
CA GLY A 181 33.36 -0.55 33.05
C GLY A 181 33.79 -1.54 31.97
N LYS A 182 33.20 -1.49 30.78
CA LYS A 182 33.54 -2.30 29.59
C LYS A 182 33.57 -1.42 28.34
N ASP A 183 34.18 -1.92 27.28
CA ASP A 183 34.14 -1.26 25.98
C ASP A 183 32.70 -1.16 25.46
N ASP A 184 32.41 -0.07 24.77
CA ASP A 184 31.11 0.14 24.13
C ASP A 184 30.83 -0.95 23.08
N LEU A 185 29.57 -1.33 22.96
CA LEU A 185 29.10 -2.15 21.85
C LEU A 185 28.71 -1.22 20.70
N VAL A 186 29.32 -1.39 19.55
CA VAL A 186 29.08 -0.57 18.37
C VAL A 186 28.63 -1.45 17.22
N GLN A 187 27.50 -1.09 16.59
CA GLN A 187 27.02 -1.67 15.35
C GLN A 187 26.99 -0.59 14.28
N THR A 188 27.39 -0.94 13.06
CA THR A 188 27.38 -0.05 11.91
C THR A 188 26.94 -0.80 10.67
N GLY A 189 26.32 -0.11 9.73
CA GLY A 189 25.86 -0.69 8.47
C GLY A 189 24.99 0.28 7.69
N SER A 190 24.17 -0.27 6.82
CA SER A 190 23.07 0.42 6.13
C SER A 190 21.79 -0.35 6.38
N LEU A 191 20.63 0.30 6.24
CA LEU A 191 19.31 -0.33 6.31
C LEU A 191 18.56 0.01 5.02
N ASP A 192 18.06 -0.99 4.35
CA ASP A 192 17.15 -0.79 3.22
C ASP A 192 15.71 -0.61 3.74
N TYR A 193 14.78 -0.35 2.87
CA TYR A 193 13.37 -0.10 3.20
C TYR A 193 12.78 -1.25 4.04
N GLY A 194 12.25 -0.92 5.21
CA GLY A 194 11.72 -1.90 6.15
C GLY A 194 12.76 -2.75 6.88
N GLU A 195 14.05 -2.52 6.67
CA GLU A 195 15.09 -3.19 7.44
C GLU A 195 15.29 -2.54 8.81
N TYR A 196 15.65 -3.35 9.78
CA TYR A 196 15.97 -2.90 11.13
C TYR A 196 17.22 -3.61 11.68
N SER A 197 17.82 -3.03 12.72
CA SER A 197 18.92 -3.64 13.45
C SER A 197 18.58 -3.67 14.93
N SER A 198 18.88 -4.77 15.61
CA SER A 198 18.61 -4.96 17.04
C SER A 198 19.90 -5.05 17.84
N MET A 199 19.86 -4.54 19.06
CA MET A 199 20.93 -4.65 20.04
C MET A 199 20.44 -5.47 21.24
N TYR A 200 21.12 -6.57 21.54
CA TYR A 200 20.89 -7.37 22.74
C TYR A 200 22.07 -7.25 23.68
N VAL A 201 21.86 -6.78 24.90
CA VAL A 201 22.93 -6.53 25.86
C VAL A 201 22.60 -7.18 27.20
N GLN A 202 23.48 -8.11 27.62
CA GLN A 202 23.34 -8.86 28.86
C GLN A 202 24.19 -8.23 29.98
N TYR A 203 23.63 -8.18 31.18
CA TYR A 203 24.22 -7.67 32.42
C TYR A 203 24.21 -8.73 33.53
N GLY A 204 25.08 -8.57 34.51
CA GLY A 204 25.13 -9.42 35.71
C GLY A 204 23.92 -9.22 36.64
N LYS A 205 23.79 -10.13 37.58
CA LYS A 205 22.69 -10.05 38.60
C LYS A 205 22.85 -8.89 39.57
N GLU A 206 24.06 -8.37 39.69
CA GLU A 206 24.43 -7.25 40.60
C GLU A 206 24.26 -5.88 39.96
N ASP A 207 24.19 -5.79 38.62
CA ASP A 207 24.27 -4.50 37.92
C ASP A 207 23.04 -3.61 38.12
N PHE A 208 21.85 -4.21 38.26
CA PHE A 208 20.57 -3.48 38.39
C PHE A 208 19.74 -3.97 39.58
N THR A 209 20.37 -4.28 40.70
CA THR A 209 19.67 -4.81 41.87
C THR A 209 18.64 -3.81 42.41
N GLY A 210 17.39 -4.24 42.50
CA GLY A 210 16.28 -3.42 43.01
C GLY A 210 15.62 -2.50 41.97
N CYS A 211 16.08 -2.54 40.72
CA CYS A 211 15.44 -1.82 39.64
C CYS A 211 14.11 -2.48 39.24
N LYS A 212 13.20 -1.68 38.66
CA LYS A 212 11.95 -2.19 38.10
C LYS A 212 12.26 -2.98 36.82
N VAL A 213 11.80 -4.22 36.81
CA VAL A 213 11.94 -5.11 35.63
C VAL A 213 10.61 -5.19 34.92
N CYS A 214 10.64 -5.14 33.60
CA CYS A 214 9.46 -5.33 32.76
C CYS A 214 9.32 -6.79 32.31
N ASP A 215 8.11 -7.18 31.96
CA ASP A 215 7.87 -8.42 31.23
C ASP A 215 8.53 -8.33 29.85
N TYR A 216 9.22 -9.40 29.45
CA TYR A 216 9.81 -9.46 28.14
C TYR A 216 8.76 -9.81 27.10
N PHE A 217 8.60 -8.94 26.14
CA PHE A 217 7.85 -9.20 24.90
C PHE A 217 8.84 -9.16 23.74
N PRO A 218 8.95 -10.23 22.94
CA PRO A 218 9.82 -10.21 21.77
C PRO A 218 9.37 -9.12 20.78
N PHE A 219 10.33 -8.57 20.08
CA PHE A 219 10.07 -7.59 19.04
C PHE A 219 9.17 -8.20 17.96
N ASP A 220 8.10 -7.51 17.62
CA ASP A 220 7.23 -7.88 16.50
C ASP A 220 7.84 -7.40 15.18
N LYS A 221 8.13 -8.37 14.31
CA LYS A 221 8.75 -8.13 13.00
C LYS A 221 7.75 -7.77 11.90
N ASP A 222 6.46 -8.00 12.15
CA ASP A 222 5.44 -7.88 11.12
C ASP A 222 5.18 -6.41 10.70
N GLY A 223 5.58 -5.44 11.54
CA GLY A 223 5.54 -4.03 11.21
C GLY A 223 6.68 -3.52 10.31
N ALA A 224 7.72 -4.33 10.10
CA ALA A 224 8.87 -3.95 9.29
C ALA A 224 8.73 -4.54 7.88
N TYR A 225 8.38 -3.72 6.90
CA TYR A 225 8.18 -4.13 5.51
C TYR A 225 8.71 -3.07 4.52
N ASN A 226 8.96 -3.50 3.29
CA ASN A 226 9.39 -2.59 2.24
C ASN A 226 8.16 -1.95 1.57
N GLU A 227 7.84 -0.73 1.95
CA GLU A 227 6.67 0.00 1.47
C GLU A 227 6.73 0.29 -0.04
N LEU A 228 7.91 0.55 -0.60
CA LEU A 228 8.07 0.78 -2.02
C LEU A 228 7.78 -0.46 -2.87
N GLU A 229 8.16 -1.64 -2.39
CA GLU A 229 7.82 -2.91 -3.07
C GLU A 229 6.32 -3.21 -2.96
N GLU A 230 5.69 -2.88 -1.83
CA GLU A 230 4.26 -3.02 -1.68
C GLU A 230 3.50 -2.08 -2.62
N GLU A 231 3.88 -0.79 -2.68
CA GLU A 231 3.30 0.19 -3.60
C GLU A 231 3.42 -0.27 -5.06
N LYS A 232 4.58 -0.79 -5.45
CA LYS A 232 4.83 -1.36 -6.77
C LYS A 232 3.91 -2.57 -7.04
N ALA A 233 3.75 -3.47 -6.06
CA ALA A 233 2.87 -4.62 -6.18
C ALA A 233 1.40 -4.20 -6.33
N VAL A 234 0.95 -3.21 -5.57
CA VAL A 234 -0.40 -2.63 -5.66
C VAL A 234 -0.62 -2.00 -7.03
N ALA A 235 0.32 -1.20 -7.53
CA ALA A 235 0.24 -0.60 -8.86
C ALA A 235 0.12 -1.66 -9.96
N ALA A 236 0.94 -2.71 -9.90
CA ALA A 236 0.88 -3.83 -10.83
C ALA A 236 -0.48 -4.56 -10.76
N ALA A 237 -0.99 -4.82 -9.56
CA ALA A 237 -2.28 -5.47 -9.35
C ALA A 237 -3.45 -4.63 -9.90
N MET A 238 -3.44 -3.31 -9.68
CA MET A 238 -4.45 -2.39 -10.21
C MET A 238 -4.43 -2.33 -11.74
N CYS A 239 -3.25 -2.33 -12.34
CA CYS A 239 -3.10 -2.37 -13.79
C CYS A 239 -3.58 -3.70 -14.40
N CYS A 240 -3.28 -4.84 -13.73
CA CYS A 240 -3.80 -6.14 -14.13
C CYS A 240 -5.32 -6.23 -14.02
N LEU A 241 -5.91 -5.68 -12.96
CA LEU A 241 -7.37 -5.61 -12.81
C LEU A 241 -8.00 -4.76 -13.91
N GLY A 242 -7.42 -3.60 -14.22
CA GLY A 242 -7.85 -2.75 -15.34
C GLY A 242 -7.80 -3.48 -16.67
N ALA A 243 -6.72 -4.21 -16.97
CA ALA A 243 -6.59 -5.03 -18.16
C ALA A 243 -7.65 -6.15 -18.21
N ALA A 244 -7.93 -6.81 -17.08
CA ALA A 244 -8.98 -7.84 -17.00
C ALA A 244 -10.38 -7.29 -17.31
N LEU A 245 -10.70 -6.09 -16.80
CA LEU A 245 -11.98 -5.43 -17.11
C LEU A 245 -12.11 -5.08 -18.59
N LEU A 246 -11.01 -4.69 -19.24
CA LEU A 246 -10.99 -4.45 -20.69
C LEU A 246 -11.20 -5.74 -21.48
N ILE A 247 -10.66 -6.89 -21.04
CA ILE A 247 -10.93 -8.21 -21.64
C ILE A 247 -12.43 -8.54 -21.59
N ILE A 248 -13.09 -8.27 -20.46
CA ILE A 248 -14.53 -8.47 -20.30
C ILE A 248 -15.30 -7.60 -21.32
N ALA A 249 -14.88 -6.34 -21.49
CA ALA A 249 -15.48 -5.44 -22.46
C ALA A 249 -15.29 -5.95 -23.92
N GLU A 250 -14.11 -6.47 -24.24
CA GLU A 250 -13.84 -7.09 -25.56
C GLU A 250 -14.74 -8.29 -25.82
N VAL A 251 -14.84 -9.21 -24.86
CA VAL A 251 -15.72 -10.37 -24.94
C VAL A 251 -17.17 -9.92 -25.17
N TYR A 252 -17.62 -8.89 -24.46
CA TYR A 252 -18.95 -8.33 -24.64
C TYR A 252 -19.17 -7.72 -26.03
N ILE A 253 -18.19 -6.97 -26.54
CA ILE A 253 -18.24 -6.37 -27.90
C ILE A 253 -18.28 -7.48 -28.95
N VAL A 254 -17.41 -8.49 -28.86
CA VAL A 254 -17.34 -9.61 -29.77
C VAL A 254 -18.61 -10.44 -29.74
N ASP A 255 -19.11 -10.77 -28.54
CA ASP A 255 -20.36 -11.51 -28.36
C ASP A 255 -21.56 -10.75 -28.92
N SER A 256 -21.65 -9.45 -28.67
CA SER A 256 -22.69 -8.58 -29.22
C SER A 256 -22.68 -8.59 -30.76
N TYR A 257 -21.49 -8.59 -31.36
CA TYR A 257 -21.33 -8.68 -32.81
C TYR A 257 -21.72 -10.06 -33.36
N VAL A 258 -21.23 -11.14 -32.75
CA VAL A 258 -21.54 -12.53 -33.15
C VAL A 258 -23.03 -12.80 -33.01
N SER A 259 -23.65 -12.28 -31.96
CA SER A 259 -25.08 -12.37 -31.69
C SER A 259 -25.89 -11.65 -32.75
N TYR A 260 -25.44 -10.46 -33.13
CA TYR A 260 -26.05 -9.68 -34.21
C TYR A 260 -25.99 -10.44 -35.54
N SER A 261 -24.85 -11.06 -35.86
CA SER A 261 -24.63 -11.79 -37.10
C SER A 261 -25.35 -13.15 -37.16
N ARG A 262 -25.60 -13.80 -36.01
CA ARG A 262 -26.22 -15.13 -35.92
C ARG A 262 -27.64 -15.15 -35.37
N GLY A 263 -28.17 -14.01 -34.91
CA GLY A 263 -29.47 -13.93 -34.26
C GLY A 263 -29.52 -14.63 -32.88
N ARG A 264 -28.37 -14.98 -32.28
CA ARG A 264 -28.26 -15.60 -30.97
C ARG A 264 -27.07 -15.02 -30.21
N GLY A 265 -27.30 -14.42 -29.05
CA GLY A 265 -26.25 -13.91 -28.20
C GLY A 265 -25.99 -14.80 -27.00
N PHE A 266 -24.75 -14.88 -26.58
CA PHE A 266 -24.34 -15.64 -25.39
C PHE A 266 -24.68 -14.85 -24.08
N LEU A 267 -24.46 -13.54 -24.06
CA LEU A 267 -24.69 -12.68 -22.90
C LEU A 267 -25.96 -11.81 -23.01
N SER A 268 -26.38 -11.48 -24.24
CA SER A 268 -27.62 -10.74 -24.46
C SER A 268 -28.75 -11.71 -24.72
N GLY A 269 -29.55 -11.98 -23.73
CA GLY A 269 -30.83 -12.62 -24.00
C GLY A 269 -31.55 -11.92 -25.15
N TYR A 270 -32.37 -12.64 -25.84
CA TYR A 270 -33.15 -12.26 -27.05
C TYR A 270 -33.69 -10.81 -27.10
N GLY A 271 -33.71 -10.12 -25.95
CA GLY A 271 -34.28 -8.79 -25.78
C GLY A 271 -33.46 -7.62 -26.36
N TYR A 272 -32.13 -7.73 -26.46
CA TYR A 272 -31.31 -6.58 -26.84
C TYR A 272 -31.32 -6.31 -28.37
N HIS A 273 -31.32 -7.35 -29.19
CA HIS A 273 -31.41 -7.21 -30.64
C HIS A 273 -32.75 -6.67 -31.14
N VAL A 274 -33.77 -6.86 -30.35
CA VAL A 274 -35.11 -6.40 -30.61
C VAL A 274 -35.22 -4.89 -30.64
N HIS A 275 -34.48 -4.24 -29.76
CA HIS A 275 -34.60 -2.77 -29.62
C HIS A 275 -33.97 -1.98 -30.76
N THR A 276 -32.96 -2.54 -31.41
CA THR A 276 -32.16 -1.78 -32.38
C THR A 276 -32.63 -1.92 -33.85
N TYR A 277 -33.27 -3.04 -34.21
CA TYR A 277 -33.60 -3.31 -35.61
C TYR A 277 -35.07 -3.58 -35.92
N GLY A 278 -35.92 -3.68 -34.94
CA GLY A 278 -37.19 -4.38 -35.15
C GLY A 278 -38.47 -3.62 -34.93
N ARG A 279 -38.49 -2.35 -34.59
CA ARG A 279 -39.79 -1.66 -34.35
C ARG A 279 -40.67 -1.50 -35.58
N SER A 280 -40.14 -1.72 -36.78
CA SER A 280 -40.88 -1.55 -38.02
C SER A 280 -40.95 -2.79 -38.94
N ASN A 281 -40.37 -3.94 -38.54
CA ASN A 281 -40.40 -5.15 -39.36
C ASN A 281 -41.55 -6.10 -38.93
N PRO A 282 -42.58 -6.33 -39.76
CA PRO A 282 -43.75 -7.15 -39.39
C PRO A 282 -43.42 -8.62 -39.06
N HIS A 283 -42.34 -9.18 -39.63
CA HIS A 283 -41.92 -10.54 -39.35
C HIS A 283 -41.28 -10.68 -37.96
N TYR A 284 -40.64 -9.64 -37.50
CA TYR A 284 -40.06 -9.56 -36.20
C TYR A 284 -41.10 -9.43 -35.10
N ILE A 285 -42.10 -8.61 -35.27
CA ILE A 285 -43.24 -8.44 -34.35
C ILE A 285 -43.95 -9.78 -34.16
N ARG A 286 -44.18 -10.54 -35.23
CA ARG A 286 -44.80 -11.87 -35.14
C ARG A 286 -43.91 -12.90 -34.40
N ALA A 287 -42.60 -12.88 -34.61
CA ALA A 287 -41.66 -13.77 -33.90
C ALA A 287 -41.59 -13.46 -32.40
N ARG A 288 -41.61 -12.17 -32.06
CA ARG A 288 -41.66 -11.70 -30.68
C ARG A 288 -42.94 -12.09 -29.98
N ASP A 289 -44.07 -11.87 -30.63
CA ASP A 289 -45.39 -12.14 -30.07
C ASP A 289 -45.58 -13.63 -29.83
N LYS A 290 -45.12 -14.47 -30.78
CA LYS A 290 -45.09 -15.92 -30.62
C LYS A 290 -44.16 -16.38 -29.49
N TYR A 291 -43.00 -15.76 -29.31
CA TYR A 291 -42.05 -16.06 -28.20
C TYR A 291 -42.67 -15.68 -26.84
N ASN A 292 -43.33 -14.54 -26.74
CA ASN A 292 -43.97 -14.10 -25.55
C ASN A 292 -45.19 -14.96 -25.15
N GLU A 293 -45.91 -15.50 -26.14
CA GLU A 293 -46.98 -16.46 -25.91
C GLU A 293 -46.46 -17.82 -25.39
N GLU A 294 -45.28 -18.29 -25.89
CA GLU A 294 -44.72 -19.57 -25.51
C GLU A 294 -43.95 -19.53 -24.18
N HIS A 295 -43.44 -18.37 -23.74
CA HIS A 295 -42.49 -18.30 -22.59
C HIS A 295 -42.97 -17.41 -21.41
N GLY A 296 -44.13 -16.83 -21.43
CA GLY A 296 -44.70 -16.07 -20.34
C GLY A 296 -43.85 -14.90 -19.79
N HIS A 297 -44.43 -13.77 -19.49
CA HIS A 297 -43.73 -12.60 -18.92
C HIS A 297 -43.16 -12.92 -17.52
N HIS A 298 -41.87 -13.16 -17.44
CA HIS A 298 -41.13 -13.05 -16.18
C HIS A 298 -40.28 -11.75 -16.19
N SER A 299 -40.86 -10.68 -15.67
CA SER A 299 -40.14 -9.47 -15.31
C SER A 299 -39.42 -9.67 -13.98
N GLY A 300 -38.22 -10.22 -14.01
CA GLY A 300 -37.32 -10.31 -12.84
C GLY A 300 -36.43 -9.09 -12.77
N GLY A 301 -36.79 -8.12 -11.94
CA GLY A 301 -35.93 -6.97 -11.64
C GLY A 301 -34.71 -7.39 -10.83
N PHE A 302 -33.52 -7.24 -11.39
CA PHE A 302 -32.26 -7.37 -10.66
C PHE A 302 -31.96 -6.03 -9.95
N ARG A 303 -32.20 -6.00 -8.64
CA ARG A 303 -31.63 -5.01 -7.71
C ARG A 303 -30.30 -5.59 -7.21
N GLY A 304 -29.18 -5.13 -7.80
CA GLY A 304 -27.84 -5.38 -7.30
C GLY A 304 -27.29 -4.14 -6.63
N GLY A 305 -27.42 -4.02 -5.32
CA GLY A 305 -26.65 -3.09 -4.51
C GLY A 305 -25.35 -3.79 -4.10
N GLY A 306 -24.22 -3.40 -4.66
CA GLY A 306 -22.88 -3.83 -4.24
C GLY A 306 -22.09 -2.60 -3.80
N GLY A 307 -22.10 -2.29 -2.50
CA GLY A 307 -21.19 -1.31 -1.91
C GLY A 307 -19.78 -1.93 -1.84
N CYS A 308 -18.82 -1.39 -2.55
CA CYS A 308 -17.42 -1.64 -2.30
C CYS A 308 -17.01 -0.79 -1.09
N ALA A 309 -16.91 -1.43 0.08
CA ALA A 309 -16.18 -0.89 1.20
C ALA A 309 -14.72 -1.29 1.04
N CYS A 310 -13.89 -0.40 0.54
CA CYS A 310 -12.45 -0.51 0.71
C CYS A 310 -12.15 -0.13 2.16
N ALA A 311 -12.06 -1.13 3.03
CA ALA A 311 -11.48 -0.97 4.35
C ALA A 311 -9.97 -1.23 4.19
N CYS A 312 -9.20 -0.17 4.07
CA CYS A 312 -7.78 -0.23 4.38
C CYS A 312 -7.69 -0.34 5.91
N ALA A 313 -7.65 -1.57 6.40
CA ALA A 313 -7.31 -1.84 7.78
C ALA A 313 -5.78 -1.96 7.82
N CYS A 314 -5.09 -0.87 8.12
CA CYS A 314 -3.75 -0.95 8.67
C CYS A 314 -3.89 -1.52 10.09
N ALA A 315 -3.86 -2.83 10.20
CA ALA A 315 -3.78 -3.50 11.48
C ALA A 315 -2.31 -3.58 11.89
N CYS A 316 -1.79 -2.50 12.46
CA CYS A 316 -0.56 -2.58 13.25
C CYS A 316 -0.94 -3.10 14.64
N ALA A 317 -1.21 -4.41 14.74
CA ALA A 317 -1.32 -5.07 16.03
C ALA A 317 0.06 -5.57 16.41
N GLY A 318 0.81 -4.78 17.16
CA GLY A 318 2.13 -5.20 17.59
C GLY A 318 2.38 -4.80 19.03
N GLY A 319 2.64 -5.76 19.89
CA GLY A 319 3.14 -5.54 21.24
C GLY A 319 4.54 -4.90 21.20
N GLY A 320 4.62 -3.72 21.78
CA GLY A 320 5.70 -2.80 21.80
C GLY A 320 7.14 -3.27 21.86
N ARG A 321 7.98 -2.66 21.09
CA ARG A 321 9.38 -2.27 21.44
C ARG A 321 10.16 -1.66 20.29
N ALA A 322 9.54 -1.32 19.18
CA ALA A 322 10.10 -0.38 18.23
C ALA A 322 8.95 0.20 17.40
N GLY A 323 8.89 1.51 17.33
CA GLY A 323 7.92 2.19 16.48
C GLY A 323 8.43 2.25 15.05
N CYS A 324 7.53 2.16 14.10
CA CYS A 324 7.77 2.54 12.73
C CYS A 324 7.96 4.06 12.65
N SER A 325 8.81 4.52 11.78
CA SER A 325 8.99 5.95 11.52
C SER A 325 8.35 6.27 10.17
N GLN A 326 7.52 7.29 10.13
CA GLN A 326 6.84 7.75 8.92
C GLN A 326 7.10 9.24 8.69
N LYS A 327 6.89 9.65 7.45
CA LYS A 327 6.80 11.04 7.02
C LYS A 327 5.36 11.28 6.57
N ASP A 328 4.79 12.43 6.87
CA ASP A 328 3.55 12.85 6.25
C ASP A 328 3.68 14.22 5.59
N THR A 329 2.90 14.40 4.55
CA THR A 329 2.90 15.56 3.69
C THR A 329 1.53 16.22 3.77
N TYR A 330 1.51 17.51 4.02
CA TYR A 330 0.27 18.27 3.98
C TYR A 330 -0.25 18.37 2.54
N GLU A 331 -1.44 17.79 2.30
CA GLU A 331 -2.25 18.20 1.14
C GLU A 331 -2.71 19.65 1.34
N SER A 332 -2.28 20.53 0.47
CA SER A 332 -2.70 21.93 0.41
C SER A 332 -4.04 22.09 -0.31
#